data_cb4f7ec719678caa2e164fa5fd632aae
#
_entry.id   cb4f7ec719678caa2e164fa5fd632aae
#
_cell.length_a   1.000
_cell.length_b   1.000
_cell.length_c   1.000
_cell.angle_alpha   90.00
_cell.angle_beta   90.00
_cell.angle_gamma   90.00
#
_symmetry.space_group_name_H-M   'P 1'
#
loop_
_entity.id
_entity.type
_entity.pdbx_description
1 polymer ?
#
loop_
_entity_poly.entity_id
_entity_poly.type
_entity_poly.pdbx_seq_one_letter_code
_entity_poly.pdbx_strand_id
1 'polypeptide(L)'
;MTLNRSFLFAPGNVARRVEKALTLDADAVIVDLEDSVAEAEKAATRRLVAEALQRPRKGRGYVRVNAPSSPFCHGDLMATVHKGVDGVVLPKVESAADLHAIDWLIWNLELERGIAPGSIDLMPQIETAAGVQRIDRILQARNLRPYQGAWRVKRVVFGAADYGHDLGLSPTLD
;
A
#
# COMPACT_ATOMS: atom_id res chain seq x y z
N MET A 1 -9.89 -16.96 7.63
CA MET A 1 -9.59 -15.61 7.13
C MET A 1 -9.34 -14.73 8.36
N THR A 2 -8.12 -14.26 8.57
CA THR A 2 -7.82 -13.39 9.72
C THR A 2 -8.41 -12.00 9.42
N LEU A 3 -9.28 -11.50 10.30
CA LEU A 3 -9.87 -10.18 10.18
C LEU A 3 -8.81 -9.15 10.61
N ASN A 4 -8.37 -8.29 9.71
CA ASN A 4 -7.57 -7.12 10.11
C ASN A 4 -8.55 -5.96 10.37
N ARG A 5 -8.69 -5.57 11.63
CA ARG A 5 -9.60 -4.52 12.10
C ARG A 5 -8.88 -3.20 12.35
N SER A 6 -7.57 -3.28 12.64
CA SER A 6 -6.73 -2.14 12.94
C SER A 6 -5.52 -2.10 12.00
N PHE A 7 -5.25 -0.90 11.46
CA PHE A 7 -4.09 -0.61 10.63
C PHE A 7 -3.38 0.61 11.21
N LEU A 8 -2.11 0.45 11.55
CA LEU A 8 -1.29 1.51 12.13
C LEU A 8 -0.29 2.02 11.10
N PHE A 9 -0.34 3.30 10.77
CA PHE A 9 0.65 3.93 9.90
C PHE A 9 1.92 4.32 10.66
N ALA A 10 3.09 4.12 10.04
CA ALA A 10 4.37 4.57 10.54
C ALA A 10 5.20 5.15 9.39
N PRO A 11 5.80 6.36 9.55
CA PRO A 11 6.65 6.96 8.53
C PRO A 11 7.91 6.13 8.31
N GLY A 12 8.18 5.74 7.05
CA GLY A 12 9.24 4.80 6.70
C GLY A 12 10.66 5.32 6.92
N ASN A 13 10.85 6.64 6.87
CA ASN A 13 12.15 7.29 7.10
C ASN A 13 12.54 7.41 8.57
N VAL A 14 11.65 7.08 9.53
CA VAL A 14 11.90 7.16 10.96
C VAL A 14 12.00 5.78 11.59
N ALA A 15 13.16 5.16 11.52
CA ALA A 15 13.41 3.77 11.94
C ALA A 15 12.82 3.44 13.33
N ARG A 16 13.02 4.32 14.33
CA ARG A 16 12.49 4.12 15.69
C ARG A 16 10.95 4.03 15.72
N ARG A 17 10.25 4.79 14.87
CA ARG A 17 8.79 4.75 14.81
C ARG A 17 8.32 3.46 14.15
N VAL A 18 9.00 3.03 13.08
CA VAL A 18 8.72 1.76 12.40
C VAL A 18 8.94 0.59 13.36
N GLU A 19 10.08 0.53 14.03
CA GLU A 19 10.39 -0.53 15.01
C GLU A 19 9.33 -0.58 16.12
N LYS A 20 8.98 0.57 16.71
CA LYS A 20 7.92 0.62 17.72
C LYS A 20 6.58 0.14 17.18
N ALA A 21 6.16 0.59 15.99
CA ALA A 21 4.89 0.20 15.40
C ALA A 21 4.80 -1.33 15.19
N LEU A 22 5.88 -1.96 14.71
CA LEU A 22 5.95 -3.41 14.48
C LEU A 22 5.83 -4.25 15.78
N THR A 23 6.05 -3.66 16.95
CA THR A 23 5.90 -4.33 18.27
C THR A 23 4.52 -4.12 18.90
N LEU A 24 3.72 -3.18 18.41
CA LEU A 24 2.40 -2.87 18.94
C LEU A 24 1.38 -3.95 18.54
N ASP A 25 0.26 -3.98 19.29
CA ASP A 25 -0.80 -4.97 19.11
C ASP A 25 -1.84 -4.48 18.08
N ALA A 26 -1.36 -4.09 16.91
CA ALA A 26 -2.19 -3.79 15.75
C ALA A 26 -2.28 -5.03 14.84
N ASP A 27 -3.45 -5.27 14.22
CA ASP A 27 -3.61 -6.37 13.27
C ASP A 27 -2.68 -6.22 12.06
N ALA A 28 -2.40 -4.97 11.66
CA ALA A 28 -1.45 -4.65 10.60
C ALA A 28 -0.74 -3.32 10.84
N VAL A 29 0.51 -3.23 10.39
CA VAL A 29 1.28 -1.99 10.33
C VAL A 29 1.49 -1.64 8.86
N ILE A 30 1.27 -0.38 8.51
CA ILE A 30 1.55 0.18 7.17
C ILE A 30 2.77 1.08 7.32
N VAL A 31 3.89 0.67 6.73
CA VAL A 31 5.09 1.51 6.66
C VAL A 31 5.00 2.39 5.41
N ASP A 32 5.08 3.69 5.61
CA ASP A 32 4.77 4.67 4.58
C ASP A 32 6.01 5.15 3.82
N LEU A 33 5.94 5.16 2.50
CA LEU A 33 6.92 5.75 1.57
C LEU A 33 6.38 7.01 0.85
N GLU A 34 5.12 7.37 1.09
CA GLU A 34 4.46 8.44 0.36
C GLU A 34 4.50 9.78 1.12
N ASP A 35 3.38 10.23 1.66
CA ASP A 35 3.21 11.59 2.17
C ASP A 35 4.07 11.90 3.40
N SER A 36 4.35 10.90 4.23
CA SER A 36 5.18 11.10 5.43
C SER A 36 6.68 11.15 5.15
N VAL A 37 7.10 10.97 3.89
CA VAL A 37 8.51 10.93 3.48
C VAL A 37 8.79 12.02 2.45
N ALA A 38 9.70 12.92 2.79
CA ALA A 38 10.12 13.98 1.87
C ALA A 38 10.70 13.41 0.57
N GLU A 39 10.46 14.08 -0.55
CA GLU A 39 10.83 13.59 -1.89
C GLU A 39 12.31 13.18 -1.99
N ALA A 40 13.20 14.01 -1.45
CA ALA A 40 14.65 13.74 -1.44
C ALA A 40 15.05 12.47 -0.65
N GLU A 41 14.21 12.00 0.29
CA GLU A 41 14.47 10.84 1.12
C GLU A 41 13.83 9.55 0.59
N LYS A 42 12.86 9.65 -0.34
CA LYS A 42 12.05 8.50 -0.79
C LYS A 42 12.91 7.32 -1.25
N ALA A 43 13.90 7.57 -2.10
CA ALA A 43 14.74 6.50 -2.63
C ALA A 43 15.58 5.80 -1.55
N ALA A 44 16.14 6.56 -0.62
CA ALA A 44 16.94 6.01 0.49
C ALA A 44 16.08 5.23 1.49
N THR A 45 14.85 5.69 1.73
CA THR A 45 13.90 5.09 2.67
C THR A 45 13.46 3.69 2.24
N ARG A 46 13.42 3.37 0.95
CA ARG A 46 13.05 2.04 0.42
C ARG A 46 13.77 0.90 1.11
N ARG A 47 15.10 1.03 1.26
CA ARG A 47 15.92 0.00 1.89
C ARG A 47 15.57 -0.19 3.36
N LEU A 48 15.37 0.90 4.08
CA LEU A 48 14.98 0.85 5.50
C LEU A 48 13.65 0.13 5.70
N VAL A 49 12.67 0.42 4.84
CA VAL A 49 11.35 -0.22 4.88
C VAL A 49 11.44 -1.70 4.53
N ALA A 50 12.19 -2.06 3.47
CA ALA A 50 12.39 -3.44 3.06
C ALA A 50 13.02 -4.27 4.17
N GLU A 51 14.08 -3.77 4.81
CA GLU A 51 14.75 -4.44 5.92
C GLU A 51 13.85 -4.56 7.17
N ALA A 52 13.08 -3.51 7.48
CA ALA A 52 12.18 -3.51 8.64
C ALA A 52 11.07 -4.56 8.51
N LEU A 53 10.48 -4.70 7.32
CA LEU A 53 9.40 -5.65 7.07
C LEU A 53 9.86 -7.12 6.99
N GLN A 54 11.15 -7.40 6.96
CA GLN A 54 11.70 -8.76 7.10
C GLN A 54 11.88 -9.20 8.56
N ARG A 55 11.83 -8.25 9.50
CA ARG A 55 12.01 -8.56 10.93
C ARG A 55 10.76 -9.23 11.51
N PRO A 56 10.93 -10.04 12.58
CA PRO A 56 9.80 -10.59 13.33
C PRO A 56 8.88 -9.47 13.83
N ARG A 57 7.57 -9.70 13.71
CA ARG A 57 6.53 -8.75 14.14
C ARG A 57 5.27 -9.50 14.59
N LYS A 58 4.39 -8.81 15.31
CA LYS A 58 3.13 -9.37 15.80
C LYS A 58 2.06 -9.43 14.72
N GLY A 59 1.80 -8.28 14.07
CA GLY A 59 0.79 -8.12 13.05
C GLY A 59 1.33 -8.29 11.63
N ARG A 60 0.47 -8.08 10.64
CA ARG A 60 0.86 -8.08 9.21
C ARG A 60 1.62 -6.81 8.87
N GLY A 61 2.56 -6.91 7.94
CA GLY A 61 3.37 -5.79 7.45
C GLY A 61 2.98 -5.38 6.04
N TYR A 62 2.48 -4.17 5.90
CA TYR A 62 2.17 -3.52 4.63
C TYR A 62 3.14 -2.38 4.35
N VAL A 63 3.30 -2.05 3.09
CA VAL A 63 3.99 -0.83 2.65
C VAL A 63 3.02 0.04 1.86
N ARG A 64 2.91 1.33 2.20
CA ARG A 64 2.27 2.30 1.30
C ARG A 64 3.34 2.86 0.37
N VAL A 65 3.22 2.51 -0.91
CA VAL A 65 4.09 3.00 -1.98
C VAL A 65 3.63 4.38 -2.45
N ASN A 66 4.43 5.05 -3.27
CA ASN A 66 3.99 6.28 -3.91
C ASN A 66 2.92 6.02 -4.98
N ALA A 67 2.15 7.06 -5.34
CA ALA A 67 1.07 6.98 -6.31
C ALA A 67 1.51 6.41 -7.66
N PRO A 68 0.62 5.74 -8.43
CA PRO A 68 0.93 5.18 -9.76
C PRO A 68 1.49 6.22 -10.74
N SER A 69 1.03 7.46 -10.63
CA SER A 69 1.47 8.59 -11.44
C SER A 69 2.83 9.16 -11.01
N SER A 70 3.36 8.74 -9.86
CA SER A 70 4.63 9.21 -9.31
C SER A 70 5.82 8.49 -9.97
N PRO A 71 6.96 9.16 -10.19
CA PRO A 71 8.18 8.51 -10.64
C PRO A 71 8.79 7.53 -9.62
N PHE A 72 8.28 7.53 -8.39
CA PHE A 72 8.79 6.68 -7.30
C PHE A 72 8.09 5.32 -7.21
N CYS A 73 6.83 5.19 -7.65
CA CYS A 73 6.01 4.00 -7.48
C CYS A 73 6.69 2.69 -7.92
N HIS A 74 7.23 2.67 -9.13
CA HIS A 74 7.93 1.50 -9.66
C HIS A 74 9.12 1.09 -8.78
N GLY A 75 9.98 2.07 -8.43
CA GLY A 75 11.15 1.81 -7.57
C GLY A 75 10.77 1.34 -6.16
N ASP A 76 9.64 1.80 -5.63
CA ASP A 76 9.13 1.37 -4.34
C ASP A 76 8.72 -0.10 -4.38
N LEU A 77 7.96 -0.50 -5.40
CA LEU A 77 7.55 -1.90 -5.59
C LEU A 77 8.75 -2.81 -5.80
N MET A 78 9.70 -2.39 -6.64
CA MET A 78 10.95 -3.14 -6.87
C MET A 78 11.74 -3.35 -5.58
N ALA A 79 11.76 -2.41 -4.67
CA ALA A 79 12.50 -2.51 -3.42
C ALA A 79 11.75 -3.28 -2.33
N THR A 80 10.42 -3.19 -2.29
CA THR A 80 9.66 -3.64 -1.10
C THR A 80 8.85 -4.92 -1.30
N VAL A 81 8.53 -5.32 -2.54
CA VAL A 81 7.82 -6.58 -2.81
C VAL A 81 8.78 -7.77 -2.63
N HIS A 82 8.90 -8.30 -1.43
CA HIS A 82 9.78 -9.43 -1.08
C HIS A 82 9.13 -10.33 -0.04
N LYS A 83 9.78 -11.48 0.26
CA LYS A 83 9.35 -12.36 1.36
C LYS A 83 9.34 -11.57 2.67
N GLY A 84 8.22 -11.64 3.39
CA GLY A 84 8.00 -10.89 4.63
C GLY A 84 7.05 -9.69 4.47
N VAL A 85 6.74 -9.24 3.26
CA VAL A 85 5.69 -8.24 3.04
C VAL A 85 4.35 -8.96 2.84
N ASP A 86 3.32 -8.52 3.55
CA ASP A 86 1.98 -9.10 3.47
C ASP A 86 1.08 -8.35 2.49
N GLY A 87 1.41 -7.10 2.17
CA GLY A 87 0.62 -6.33 1.21
C GLY A 87 1.19 -4.97 0.87
N VAL A 88 0.63 -4.40 -0.18
CA VAL A 88 0.92 -3.06 -0.70
C VAL A 88 -0.33 -2.21 -0.59
N VAL A 89 -0.21 -1.01 -0.04
CA VAL A 89 -1.22 0.05 -0.11
C VAL A 89 -0.87 0.95 -1.28
N LEU A 90 -1.81 1.09 -2.22
CA LEU A 90 -1.65 1.91 -3.41
C LEU A 90 -2.47 3.19 -3.26
N PRO A 91 -1.82 4.35 -3.02
CA PRO A 91 -2.52 5.62 -2.84
C PRO A 91 -3.01 6.19 -4.17
N LYS A 92 -3.95 7.13 -4.10
CA LYS A 92 -4.44 7.96 -5.23
C LYS A 92 -4.86 7.13 -6.44
N VAL A 93 -5.56 6.01 -6.18
CA VAL A 93 -6.08 5.15 -7.25
C VAL A 93 -7.29 5.83 -7.91
N GLU A 94 -7.19 6.07 -9.21
CA GLU A 94 -8.21 6.76 -10.00
C GLU A 94 -8.83 5.92 -11.11
N SER A 95 -8.25 4.75 -11.38
CA SER A 95 -8.74 3.89 -12.47
C SER A 95 -8.52 2.40 -12.22
N ALA A 96 -9.27 1.60 -12.95
CA ALA A 96 -9.03 0.16 -13.04
C ALA A 96 -7.64 -0.16 -13.61
N ALA A 97 -7.15 0.67 -14.53
CA ALA A 97 -5.84 0.50 -15.16
C ALA A 97 -4.70 0.61 -14.15
N ASP A 98 -4.82 1.47 -13.14
CA ASP A 98 -3.84 1.59 -12.06
C ASP A 98 -3.69 0.26 -11.31
N LEU A 99 -4.83 -0.36 -10.95
CA LEU A 99 -4.82 -1.65 -10.27
C LEU A 99 -4.23 -2.75 -11.15
N HIS A 100 -4.56 -2.77 -12.45
CA HIS A 100 -4.05 -3.80 -13.37
C HIS A 100 -2.54 -3.72 -13.54
N ALA A 101 -2.01 -2.53 -13.71
CA ALA A 101 -0.58 -2.31 -13.90
C ALA A 101 0.21 -2.76 -12.65
N ILE A 102 -0.28 -2.37 -11.47
CA ILE A 102 0.39 -2.71 -10.21
C ILE A 102 0.23 -4.19 -9.87
N ASP A 103 -0.96 -4.78 -10.08
CA ASP A 103 -1.16 -6.22 -9.88
C ASP A 103 -0.25 -7.04 -10.80
N TRP A 104 -0.12 -6.66 -12.08
CA TRP A 104 0.79 -7.30 -13.01
C TRP A 104 2.25 -7.23 -12.55
N LEU A 105 2.69 -6.07 -12.08
CA LEU A 105 4.05 -5.88 -11.60
C LEU A 105 4.32 -6.71 -10.33
N ILE A 106 3.42 -6.66 -9.34
CA ILE A 106 3.54 -7.48 -8.12
C ILE A 106 3.61 -8.96 -8.48
N TRP A 107 2.76 -9.42 -9.39
CA TRP A 107 2.73 -10.82 -9.83
C TRP A 107 4.07 -11.26 -10.43
N ASN A 108 4.68 -10.43 -11.30
CA ASN A 108 6.00 -10.74 -11.86
C ASN A 108 7.09 -10.80 -10.78
N LEU A 109 7.06 -9.85 -9.83
CA LEU A 109 8.00 -9.83 -8.71
C LEU A 109 7.82 -11.04 -7.77
N GLU A 110 6.58 -11.49 -7.55
CA GLU A 110 6.31 -12.71 -6.79
C GLU A 110 6.96 -13.93 -7.46
N LEU A 111 6.79 -14.08 -8.77
CA LEU A 111 7.39 -15.19 -9.54
C LEU A 111 8.92 -15.12 -9.51
N GLU A 112 9.49 -13.96 -9.82
CA GLU A 112 10.96 -13.74 -9.83
C GLU A 112 11.60 -14.06 -8.48
N ARG A 113 10.90 -13.74 -7.38
CA ARG A 113 11.43 -13.85 -6.01
C ARG A 113 11.01 -15.11 -5.27
N GLY A 114 10.35 -16.04 -5.96
CA GLY A 114 9.88 -17.30 -5.38
C GLY A 114 8.88 -17.07 -4.23
N ILE A 115 8.01 -16.05 -4.38
CA ILE A 115 6.87 -15.76 -3.52
C ILE A 115 5.65 -16.40 -4.16
N ALA A 116 4.76 -16.97 -3.38
CA ALA A 116 3.54 -17.58 -3.92
C ALA A 116 2.69 -16.51 -4.63
N PRO A 117 2.35 -16.68 -5.92
CA PRO A 117 1.56 -15.71 -6.66
C PRO A 117 0.23 -15.39 -5.98
N GLY A 118 -0.08 -14.10 -5.82
CA GLY A 118 -1.29 -13.62 -5.14
C GLY A 118 -1.23 -13.64 -3.62
N SER A 119 -0.08 -13.94 -3.01
CA SER A 119 0.07 -13.94 -1.56
C SER A 119 0.21 -12.54 -0.97
N ILE A 120 0.73 -11.59 -1.75
CA ILE A 120 0.85 -10.18 -1.35
C ILE A 120 -0.47 -9.49 -1.66
N ASP A 121 -1.16 -8.96 -0.64
CA ASP A 121 -2.39 -8.20 -0.82
C ASP A 121 -2.12 -6.88 -1.57
N LEU A 122 -3.09 -6.43 -2.38
CA LEU A 122 -3.11 -5.07 -2.93
C LEU A 122 -4.31 -4.34 -2.34
N MET A 123 -4.06 -3.23 -1.66
CA MET A 123 -5.07 -2.43 -0.97
C MET A 123 -5.12 -1.03 -1.59
N PRO A 124 -6.05 -0.76 -2.52
CA PRO A 124 -6.21 0.57 -3.10
C PRO A 124 -6.71 1.55 -2.05
N GLN A 125 -6.15 2.75 -2.06
CA GLN A 125 -6.61 3.89 -1.29
C GLN A 125 -7.30 4.87 -2.24
N ILE A 126 -8.59 5.11 -1.98
CA ILE A 126 -9.44 6.02 -2.73
C ILE A 126 -9.47 7.34 -1.98
N GLU A 127 -8.91 8.38 -2.56
CA GLU A 127 -8.67 9.65 -1.88
C GLU A 127 -8.63 10.86 -2.82
N THR A 128 -9.13 10.68 -4.06
CA THR A 128 -9.32 11.76 -5.02
C THR A 128 -10.75 11.78 -5.51
N ALA A 129 -11.24 12.94 -5.96
CA ALA A 129 -12.56 13.07 -6.54
C ALA A 129 -12.76 12.15 -7.76
N ALA A 130 -11.73 12.03 -8.59
CA ALA A 130 -11.72 11.13 -9.73
C ALA A 130 -11.81 9.66 -9.31
N GLY A 131 -11.11 9.25 -8.26
CA GLY A 131 -11.17 7.90 -7.69
C GLY A 131 -12.56 7.58 -7.13
N VAL A 132 -13.14 8.50 -6.38
CA VAL A 132 -14.51 8.35 -5.85
C VAL A 132 -15.53 8.25 -6.98
N GLN A 133 -15.45 9.11 -8.00
CA GLN A 133 -16.36 9.08 -9.14
C GLN A 133 -16.31 7.75 -9.92
N ARG A 134 -15.18 7.07 -9.91
CA ARG A 134 -14.95 5.84 -10.68
C ARG A 134 -14.91 4.57 -9.83
N ILE A 135 -15.31 4.66 -8.55
CA ILE A 135 -15.13 3.58 -7.58
C ILE A 135 -15.73 2.25 -8.03
N ASP A 136 -16.88 2.25 -8.70
CA ASP A 136 -17.50 1.03 -9.21
C ASP A 136 -16.59 0.30 -10.22
N ARG A 137 -15.98 1.04 -11.15
CA ARG A 137 -15.06 0.49 -12.14
C ARG A 137 -13.77 -0.02 -11.50
N ILE A 138 -13.26 0.73 -10.52
CA ILE A 138 -12.08 0.34 -9.75
C ILE A 138 -12.34 -0.97 -8.99
N LEU A 139 -13.49 -1.08 -8.33
CA LEU A 139 -13.87 -2.29 -7.59
C LEU A 139 -14.15 -3.49 -8.49
N GLN A 140 -14.64 -3.28 -9.70
CA GLN A 140 -14.81 -4.35 -10.70
C GLN A 140 -13.46 -4.91 -11.18
N ALA A 141 -12.43 -4.09 -11.24
CA ALA A 141 -11.08 -4.52 -11.63
C ALA A 141 -10.46 -5.58 -10.72
N ARG A 142 -10.91 -5.68 -9.46
CA ARG A 142 -10.48 -6.73 -8.53
C ARG A 142 -10.65 -8.16 -9.05
N ASN A 143 -11.54 -8.35 -10.03
CA ASN A 143 -11.96 -9.66 -10.52
C ASN A 143 -11.12 -10.21 -11.69
N LEU A 144 -10.02 -9.55 -12.07
CA LEU A 144 -9.34 -9.84 -13.32
C LEU A 144 -8.43 -11.07 -13.30
N ARG A 145 -7.87 -11.42 -12.17
CA ARG A 145 -7.04 -12.62 -12.02
C ARG A 145 -7.28 -13.26 -10.66
N PRO A 146 -8.06 -14.34 -10.61
CA PRO A 146 -8.10 -15.16 -9.40
C PRO A 146 -6.77 -15.93 -9.29
N TYR A 147 -6.00 -15.65 -8.25
CA TYR A 147 -4.82 -16.43 -7.92
C TYR A 147 -5.23 -17.59 -7.03
N GLN A 148 -5.20 -18.82 -7.55
CA GLN A 148 -5.61 -20.01 -6.81
C GLN A 148 -6.95 -19.86 -6.06
N GLY A 149 -7.92 -19.15 -6.69
CA GLY A 149 -9.23 -18.91 -6.09
C GLY A 149 -9.33 -17.75 -5.12
N ALA A 150 -8.26 -16.98 -4.91
CA ALA A 150 -8.26 -15.79 -4.06
C ALA A 150 -7.99 -14.51 -4.87
N TRP A 151 -8.64 -13.43 -4.45
CA TRP A 151 -8.43 -12.10 -5.04
C TRP A 151 -7.30 -11.38 -4.29
N ARG A 152 -6.44 -10.66 -5.03
CA ARG A 152 -5.39 -9.81 -4.42
C ARG A 152 -6.00 -8.60 -3.72
N VAL A 153 -6.99 -7.95 -4.32
CA VAL A 153 -7.71 -6.82 -3.71
C VAL A 153 -8.81 -7.34 -2.79
N LYS A 154 -8.57 -7.32 -1.49
CA LYS A 154 -9.49 -7.80 -0.45
C LYS A 154 -10.11 -6.66 0.36
N ARG A 155 -9.51 -5.47 0.28
CA ARG A 155 -9.89 -4.27 1.07
C ARG A 155 -9.64 -3.01 0.24
N VAL A 156 -10.35 -1.97 0.62
CA VAL A 156 -10.17 -0.61 0.10
C VAL A 156 -10.03 0.32 1.30
N VAL A 157 -9.18 1.31 1.18
CA VAL A 157 -9.04 2.40 2.16
C VAL A 157 -9.65 3.65 1.57
N PHE A 158 -10.34 4.44 2.38
CA PHE A 158 -10.77 5.78 2.03
C PHE A 158 -9.89 6.81 2.74
N GLY A 159 -9.21 7.68 1.97
CA GLY A 159 -8.35 8.75 2.48
C GLY A 159 -9.11 10.06 2.58
N ALA A 160 -9.84 10.29 3.69
CA ALA A 160 -10.73 11.44 3.83
C ALA A 160 -10.00 12.79 3.80
N ALA A 161 -8.77 12.86 4.32
CA ALA A 161 -7.99 14.10 4.36
C ALA A 161 -7.60 14.55 2.95
N ASP A 162 -7.00 13.65 2.17
CA ASP A 162 -6.58 13.94 0.80
C ASP A 162 -7.77 14.17 -0.12
N TYR A 163 -8.87 13.42 0.06
CA TYR A 163 -10.11 13.65 -0.66
C TYR A 163 -10.68 15.04 -0.39
N GLY A 164 -10.70 15.49 0.88
CA GLY A 164 -11.10 16.84 1.23
C GLY A 164 -10.21 17.92 0.59
N HIS A 165 -8.90 17.68 0.60
CA HIS A 165 -7.93 18.57 -0.05
C HIS A 165 -8.14 18.64 -1.56
N ASP A 166 -8.34 17.50 -2.23
CA ASP A 166 -8.61 17.43 -3.68
C ASP A 166 -9.90 18.17 -4.08
N LEU A 167 -10.89 18.22 -3.20
CA LEU A 167 -12.12 18.99 -3.36
C LEU A 167 -11.96 20.48 -3.00
N GLY A 168 -10.78 20.93 -2.57
CA GLY A 168 -10.55 22.31 -2.11
C GLY A 168 -11.23 22.64 -0.79
N LEU A 169 -11.60 21.64 0.01
CA LEU A 169 -12.20 21.86 1.33
C LEU A 169 -11.12 22.22 2.34
N SER A 170 -11.35 23.28 3.11
CA SER A 170 -10.52 23.56 4.28
C SER A 170 -10.87 22.57 5.38
N PRO A 171 -9.87 21.96 6.08
CA PRO A 171 -10.18 21.14 7.24
C PRO A 171 -10.83 22.03 8.31
N THR A 172 -12.12 21.82 8.54
CA THR A 172 -12.81 22.41 9.70
C THR A 172 -12.48 21.54 10.91
N LEU A 173 -11.73 22.11 11.83
CA LEU A 173 -11.52 21.54 13.16
C LEU A 173 -12.66 22.08 14.07
N ASP A 174 -13.88 21.64 13.85
CA ASP A 174 -15.01 21.86 14.75
C ASP A 174 -15.30 20.58 15.55
#